data_0aee00c9e08c5cf1526d54642fb824ad
#
_entry.id   0aee00c9e08c5cf1526d54642fb824ad
#
_cell.length_a   1.000
_cell.length_b   1.000
_cell.length_c   1.000
_cell.angle_alpha   90.00
_cell.angle_beta   90.00
_cell.angle_gamma   90.00
#
_symmetry.space_group_name_H-M   'P 1'
#
loop_
_entity.id
_entity.type
_entity.pdbx_description
1 polymer ?
#
loop_
_entity_poly.entity_id
_entity_poly.type
_entity_poly.pdbx_seq_one_letter_code
_entity_poly.pdbx_strand_id
1 'polypeptide(L)'
;IGTVSYQIRTLRDRRQFSDPDGCAERIGISSASWPLFGVVWPAGLALAEEMSRFPIAGKHILEVGCGIGLPSLVLQRRGANITACDYHPLAEEFLRRNTDLNGLAPIPFFTAPWLNPVVELGRFDLIIGSDLLYERNHPTQLADFLAGHARPICQILLTDPGRHRCGEM
;
A
#
# COMPACT_ATOMS: atom_id res chain seq x y z
N ILE A 1 9.25 -13.30 -6.28
CA ILE A 1 9.84 -11.99 -6.45
C ILE A 1 11.35 -12.17 -6.45
N GLY A 2 12.00 -11.83 -7.54
CA GLY A 2 13.38 -12.24 -7.74
C GLY A 2 13.54 -13.75 -7.60
N THR A 3 14.45 -14.21 -6.72
CA THR A 3 14.66 -15.62 -6.41
C THR A 3 13.95 -16.07 -5.12
N VAL A 4 13.16 -15.21 -4.49
CA VAL A 4 12.52 -15.44 -3.19
C VAL A 4 11.04 -15.76 -3.36
N SER A 5 10.57 -16.82 -2.68
CA SER A 5 9.16 -17.15 -2.57
C SER A 5 8.54 -16.44 -1.36
N TYR A 6 7.34 -15.88 -1.53
CA TYR A 6 6.55 -15.29 -0.47
C TYR A 6 5.22 -16.04 -0.30
N GLN A 7 4.85 -16.31 0.93
CA GLN A 7 3.55 -16.84 1.27
C GLN A 7 2.60 -15.69 1.55
N ILE A 8 1.48 -15.61 0.82
CA ILE A 8 0.56 -14.48 0.89
C ILE A 8 -0.85 -14.96 1.21
N ARG A 9 -1.41 -14.47 2.30
CA ARG A 9 -2.85 -14.52 2.57
C ARG A 9 -3.55 -13.49 1.70
N THR A 10 -4.52 -13.93 0.92
CA THR A 10 -5.39 -13.08 0.10
C THR A 10 -6.85 -13.36 0.41
N LEU A 11 -7.74 -12.53 -0.08
CA LEU A 11 -9.14 -12.90 -0.23
C LEU A 11 -9.26 -14.05 -1.25
N ARG A 12 -10.31 -14.85 -1.11
CA ARG A 12 -10.56 -16.02 -1.98
C ARG A 12 -10.87 -15.57 -3.42
N ASP A 13 -11.65 -14.52 -3.56
CA ASP A 13 -11.94 -13.89 -4.84
C ASP A 13 -12.38 -12.41 -4.66
N ARG A 14 -12.51 -11.68 -5.78
CA ARG A 14 -12.87 -10.25 -5.79
C ARG A 14 -14.34 -9.96 -5.47
N ARG A 15 -15.18 -10.97 -5.32
CA ARG A 15 -16.60 -10.85 -4.96
C ARG A 15 -16.83 -11.13 -3.48
N GLN A 16 -15.79 -11.58 -2.78
CA GLN A 16 -15.85 -11.77 -1.35
C GLN A 16 -16.07 -10.40 -0.68
N PHE A 17 -17.18 -10.27 0.00
CA PHE A 17 -17.53 -9.09 0.78
C PHE A 17 -17.95 -9.55 2.19
N SER A 18 -17.43 -8.87 3.21
CA SER A 18 -17.85 -9.10 4.59
C SER A 18 -17.54 -7.85 5.41
N ASP A 19 -18.57 -7.15 5.84
CA ASP A 19 -18.47 -5.97 6.71
C ASP A 19 -19.54 -6.06 7.81
N PRO A 20 -19.47 -7.10 8.68
CA PRO A 20 -20.53 -7.40 9.63
C PRO A 20 -20.79 -6.26 10.62
N ASP A 21 -19.77 -5.48 10.94
CA ASP A 21 -19.84 -4.35 11.87
C ASP A 21 -20.03 -3.00 11.16
N GLY A 22 -20.16 -2.98 9.84
CA GLY A 22 -20.30 -1.77 9.03
C GLY A 22 -19.09 -0.82 9.10
N CYS A 23 -17.92 -1.33 9.43
CA CYS A 23 -16.71 -0.50 9.59
C CYS A 23 -16.25 0.12 8.28
N ALA A 24 -16.28 -0.66 7.19
CA ALA A 24 -15.89 -0.20 5.88
C ALA A 24 -16.95 0.78 5.29
N GLU A 25 -18.24 0.47 5.46
CA GLU A 25 -19.33 1.34 5.00
C GLU A 25 -19.26 2.72 5.66
N ARG A 26 -19.01 2.80 6.97
CA ARG A 26 -18.90 4.08 7.71
C ARG A 26 -17.79 5.00 7.20
N ILE A 27 -16.75 4.46 6.59
CA ILE A 27 -15.66 5.25 5.99
C ILE A 27 -15.78 5.37 4.47
N GLY A 28 -16.95 5.02 3.91
CA GLY A 28 -17.29 5.21 2.49
C GLY A 28 -16.79 4.11 1.55
N ILE A 29 -16.31 2.97 2.06
CA ILE A 29 -15.92 1.83 1.23
C ILE A 29 -17.19 1.07 0.80
N SER A 30 -17.49 1.10 -0.48
CA SER A 30 -18.62 0.36 -1.05
C SER A 30 -18.38 -1.15 -1.06
N SER A 31 -19.44 -1.95 -1.13
CA SER A 31 -19.32 -3.40 -1.26
C SER A 31 -18.55 -3.84 -2.51
N ALA A 32 -18.54 -3.02 -3.57
CA ALA A 32 -17.76 -3.29 -4.78
C ALA A 32 -16.27 -2.97 -4.60
N SER A 33 -15.94 -1.93 -3.81
CA SER A 33 -14.56 -1.53 -3.54
C SER A 33 -13.93 -2.34 -2.40
N TRP A 34 -14.76 -2.89 -1.51
CA TRP A 34 -14.29 -3.58 -0.30
C TRP A 34 -13.24 -4.68 -0.57
N PRO A 35 -13.40 -5.58 -1.57
CA PRO A 35 -12.43 -6.66 -1.76
C PRO A 35 -11.13 -6.23 -2.45
N LEU A 36 -11.03 -4.96 -2.90
CA LEU A 36 -9.88 -4.51 -3.69
C LEU A 36 -8.56 -4.54 -2.92
N PHE A 37 -8.58 -4.30 -1.60
CA PHE A 37 -7.39 -4.35 -0.74
C PHE A 37 -6.77 -5.73 -0.64
N GLY A 38 -7.59 -6.79 -0.75
CA GLY A 38 -7.27 -8.14 -0.29
C GLY A 38 -6.75 -9.10 -1.37
N VAL A 39 -6.36 -8.61 -2.54
CA VAL A 39 -5.89 -9.43 -3.67
C VAL A 39 -4.53 -8.97 -4.18
N VAL A 40 -3.79 -9.87 -4.84
CA VAL A 40 -2.55 -9.50 -5.55
C VAL A 40 -2.91 -8.89 -6.90
N TRP A 41 -2.61 -7.60 -7.07
CA TRP A 41 -2.78 -6.90 -8.34
C TRP A 41 -1.51 -6.98 -9.19
N PRO A 42 -1.61 -7.02 -10.53
CA PRO A 42 -0.44 -7.02 -11.41
C PRO A 42 0.51 -5.82 -11.15
N ALA A 43 -0.04 -4.63 -10.90
CA ALA A 43 0.75 -3.44 -10.56
C ALA A 43 1.50 -3.62 -9.23
N GLY A 44 0.88 -4.23 -8.21
CA GLY A 44 1.53 -4.56 -6.94
C GLY A 44 2.65 -5.58 -7.09
N LEU A 45 2.45 -6.58 -7.97
CA LEU A 45 3.50 -7.55 -8.31
C LEU A 45 4.69 -6.87 -9.01
N ALA A 46 4.42 -5.99 -9.98
CA ALA A 46 5.46 -5.23 -10.67
C ALA A 46 6.24 -4.32 -9.72
N LEU A 47 5.55 -3.64 -8.79
CA LEU A 47 6.18 -2.83 -7.77
C LEU A 47 7.06 -3.68 -6.84
N ALA A 48 6.57 -4.83 -6.40
CA ALA A 48 7.32 -5.74 -5.55
C ALA A 48 8.61 -6.26 -6.25
N GLU A 49 8.52 -6.58 -7.55
CA GLU A 49 9.71 -6.94 -8.35
C GLU A 49 10.70 -5.77 -8.43
N GLU A 50 10.25 -4.55 -8.66
CA GLU A 50 11.14 -3.40 -8.67
C GLU A 50 11.78 -3.19 -7.29
N MET A 51 11.01 -3.29 -6.21
CA MET A 51 11.52 -3.16 -4.84
C MET A 51 12.51 -4.26 -4.45
N SER A 52 12.55 -5.38 -5.17
CA SER A 52 13.54 -6.44 -4.92
C SER A 52 14.99 -6.00 -5.20
N ARG A 53 15.18 -4.98 -6.03
CA ARG A 53 16.49 -4.49 -6.50
C ARG A 53 16.70 -2.97 -6.31
N PHE A 54 15.64 -2.22 -6.00
CA PHE A 54 15.71 -0.77 -5.85
C PHE A 54 16.72 -0.36 -4.76
N PRO A 55 17.48 0.75 -4.92
CA PRO A 55 18.39 1.26 -3.89
C PRO A 55 17.64 1.80 -2.66
N ILE A 56 17.78 1.15 -1.51
CA ILE A 56 17.03 1.45 -0.27
C ILE A 56 17.90 1.95 0.88
N ALA A 57 19.23 1.90 0.75
CA ALA A 57 20.14 2.23 1.84
C ALA A 57 19.89 3.66 2.37
N GLY A 58 19.69 3.76 3.69
CA GLY A 58 19.50 5.03 4.39
C GLY A 58 18.15 5.72 4.14
N LYS A 59 17.22 5.10 3.42
CA LYS A 59 15.92 5.69 3.11
C LYS A 59 14.87 5.29 4.16
N HIS A 60 14.05 6.27 4.58
CA HIS A 60 12.76 6.01 5.19
C HIS A 60 11.72 5.84 4.07
N ILE A 61 11.05 4.71 4.05
CA ILE A 61 10.16 4.31 2.94
C ILE A 61 8.73 4.21 3.43
N LEU A 62 7.78 4.71 2.64
CA LEU A 62 6.34 4.55 2.86
C LEU A 62 5.73 3.79 1.69
N GLU A 63 4.95 2.74 1.99
CA GLU A 63 4.00 2.18 1.03
C GLU A 63 2.61 2.74 1.31
N VAL A 64 2.02 3.42 0.31
CA VAL A 64 0.68 4.02 0.37
C VAL A 64 -0.32 3.08 -0.30
N GLY A 65 -1.48 2.86 0.38
CA GLY A 65 -2.50 1.93 -0.12
C GLY A 65 -1.96 0.51 -0.23
N CYS A 66 -1.30 0.04 0.84
CA CYS A 66 -0.52 -1.20 0.80
C CYS A 66 -1.38 -2.47 0.60
N GLY A 67 -2.69 -2.42 0.90
CA GLY A 67 -3.57 -3.59 0.84
C GLY A 67 -3.01 -4.79 1.61
N ILE A 68 -2.61 -5.83 0.88
CA ILE A 68 -1.99 -7.03 1.47
C ILE A 68 -0.49 -6.90 1.74
N GLY A 69 0.15 -5.79 1.34
CA GLY A 69 1.52 -5.40 1.69
C GLY A 69 2.64 -6.13 0.97
N LEU A 70 2.45 -6.66 -0.23
CA LEU A 70 3.49 -7.44 -0.93
C LEU A 70 4.79 -6.66 -1.16
N PRO A 71 4.82 -5.41 -1.65
CA PRO A 71 6.03 -4.61 -1.75
C PRO A 71 6.70 -4.36 -0.38
N SER A 72 5.90 -4.09 0.65
CA SER A 72 6.39 -3.92 2.03
C SER A 72 7.10 -5.17 2.56
N LEU A 73 6.58 -6.37 2.29
CA LEU A 73 7.22 -7.63 2.67
C LEU A 73 8.59 -7.79 1.98
N VAL A 74 8.68 -7.43 0.70
CA VAL A 74 9.94 -7.46 -0.06
C VAL A 74 10.96 -6.52 0.56
N LEU A 75 10.56 -5.30 0.86
CA LEU A 75 11.42 -4.29 1.49
C LEU A 75 11.84 -4.70 2.90
N GLN A 76 10.91 -5.22 3.71
CA GLN A 76 11.18 -5.70 5.06
C GLN A 76 12.20 -6.84 5.06
N ARG A 77 12.09 -7.80 4.14
CA ARG A 77 13.08 -8.89 3.99
C ARG A 77 14.48 -8.38 3.64
N ARG A 78 14.55 -7.25 2.94
CA ARG A 78 15.81 -6.58 2.59
C ARG A 78 16.36 -5.69 3.72
N GLY A 79 15.70 -5.62 4.87
CA GLY A 79 16.09 -4.79 6.01
C GLY A 79 15.85 -3.30 5.80
N ALA A 80 14.90 -2.92 4.94
CA ALA A 80 14.53 -1.53 4.73
C ALA A 80 13.82 -0.94 5.96
N ASN A 81 13.97 0.37 6.17
CA ASN A 81 13.14 1.12 7.09
C ASN A 81 11.81 1.47 6.38
N ILE A 82 10.89 0.50 6.40
CA ILE A 82 9.58 0.56 5.72
C ILE A 82 8.45 0.79 6.71
N THR A 83 7.54 1.68 6.37
CA THR A 83 6.24 1.90 6.98
C THR A 83 5.16 1.68 5.93
N ALA A 84 4.05 1.07 6.28
CA ALA A 84 2.91 0.87 5.40
C ALA A 84 1.70 1.67 5.88
N CYS A 85 0.87 2.12 4.95
CA CYS A 85 -0.43 2.69 5.29
C CYS A 85 -1.52 2.28 4.31
N ASP A 86 -2.73 2.22 4.84
CA ASP A 86 -3.96 1.99 4.06
C ASP A 86 -5.14 2.57 4.86
N TYR A 87 -6.27 2.81 4.20
CA TYR A 87 -7.49 3.22 4.91
C TYR A 87 -8.47 2.06 5.14
N HIS A 88 -8.26 0.90 4.48
CA HIS A 88 -9.13 -0.26 4.62
C HIS A 88 -8.96 -0.91 6.01
N PRO A 89 -10.07 -1.17 6.76
CA PRO A 89 -10.00 -1.62 8.16
C PRO A 89 -9.32 -2.98 8.36
N LEU A 90 -9.24 -3.82 7.33
CA LEU A 90 -8.58 -5.13 7.40
C LEU A 90 -7.15 -5.14 6.85
N ALA A 91 -6.65 -4.04 6.28
CA ALA A 91 -5.32 -4.02 5.66
C ALA A 91 -4.21 -4.33 6.68
N GLU A 92 -4.29 -3.74 7.88
CA GLU A 92 -3.33 -4.01 8.97
C GLU A 92 -3.28 -5.50 9.35
N GLU A 93 -4.45 -6.13 9.51
CA GLU A 93 -4.50 -7.56 9.85
C GLU A 93 -3.87 -8.42 8.76
N PHE A 94 -4.15 -8.11 7.48
CA PHE A 94 -3.58 -8.85 6.35
C PHE A 94 -2.07 -8.65 6.26
N LEU A 95 -1.58 -7.42 6.39
CA LEU A 95 -0.14 -7.12 6.42
C LEU A 95 0.56 -7.89 7.54
N ARG A 96 0.03 -7.83 8.77
CA ARG A 96 0.57 -8.54 9.93
C ARG A 96 0.61 -10.06 9.70
N ARG A 97 -0.47 -10.65 9.17
CA ARG A 97 -0.50 -12.09 8.85
C ARG A 97 0.50 -12.45 7.76
N ASN A 98 0.67 -11.59 6.78
CA ASN A 98 1.63 -11.83 5.70
C ASN A 98 3.08 -11.67 6.19
N THR A 99 3.38 -10.77 7.12
CA THR A 99 4.68 -10.72 7.80
C THR A 99 4.96 -11.99 8.59
N ASP A 100 3.99 -12.47 9.38
CA ASP A 100 4.10 -13.69 10.18
C ASP A 100 4.37 -14.93 9.30
N LEU A 101 3.61 -15.09 8.21
CA LEU A 101 3.75 -16.20 7.26
C LEU A 101 5.16 -16.27 6.63
N ASN A 102 5.83 -15.13 6.51
CA ASN A 102 7.16 -15.03 5.92
C ASN A 102 8.30 -14.96 6.94
N GLY A 103 8.00 -15.09 8.23
CA GLY A 103 8.99 -15.00 9.31
C GLY A 103 9.71 -13.64 9.37
N LEU A 104 9.00 -12.56 9.03
CA LEU A 104 9.54 -11.20 9.01
C LEU A 104 9.19 -10.47 10.33
N ALA A 105 10.02 -9.48 10.68
CA ALA A 105 9.69 -8.57 11.76
C ALA A 105 8.43 -7.74 11.41
N PRO A 106 7.63 -7.33 12.40
CA PRO A 106 6.46 -6.49 12.15
C PRO A 106 6.81 -5.22 11.38
N ILE A 107 5.93 -4.82 10.46
CA ILE A 107 6.02 -3.58 9.69
C ILE A 107 5.11 -2.54 10.38
N PRO A 108 5.61 -1.35 10.73
CA PRO A 108 4.77 -0.27 11.24
C PRO A 108 3.64 0.05 10.25
N PHE A 109 2.41 0.16 10.78
CA PHE A 109 1.22 0.42 9.98
C PHE A 109 0.45 1.63 10.51
N PHE A 110 -0.09 2.44 9.61
CA PHE A 110 -0.97 3.55 9.94
C PHE A 110 -2.25 3.49 9.11
N THR A 111 -3.39 3.68 9.76
CA THR A 111 -4.63 3.95 9.03
C THR A 111 -4.59 5.37 8.51
N ALA A 112 -4.54 5.53 7.19
CA ALA A 112 -4.31 6.82 6.56
C ALA A 112 -5.29 7.06 5.39
N PRO A 113 -6.46 7.67 5.66
CA PRO A 113 -7.28 8.24 4.60
C PRO A 113 -6.57 9.46 4.00
N TRP A 114 -6.56 9.58 2.67
CA TRP A 114 -5.83 10.66 2.00
C TRP A 114 -6.47 12.05 2.17
N LEU A 115 -7.70 12.10 2.67
CA LEU A 115 -8.44 13.35 2.89
C LEU A 115 -7.85 14.22 4.01
N ASN A 116 -7.15 13.63 4.96
CA ASN A 116 -6.59 14.33 6.10
C ASN A 116 -5.13 13.90 6.33
N PRO A 117 -4.19 14.84 6.53
CA PRO A 117 -2.82 14.51 6.88
C PRO A 117 -2.76 13.70 8.19
N VAL A 118 -2.00 12.63 8.22
CA VAL A 118 -1.71 11.84 9.42
C VAL A 118 -0.34 12.29 9.95
N VAL A 119 -0.35 13.26 10.87
CA VAL A 119 0.88 13.92 11.36
C VAL A 119 1.89 12.91 11.92
N GLU A 120 1.41 11.90 12.63
CA GLU A 120 2.22 10.86 13.26
C GLU A 120 2.91 9.96 12.24
N LEU A 121 2.44 9.92 11.00
CA LEU A 121 3.04 9.13 9.91
C LEU A 121 4.42 9.66 9.54
N GLY A 122 4.64 10.98 9.64
CA GLY A 122 5.93 11.61 9.39
C GLY A 122 6.24 11.85 7.90
N ARG A 123 7.54 11.92 7.57
CA ARG A 123 8.02 12.23 6.21
C ARG A 123 9.05 11.22 5.73
N PHE A 124 9.07 10.95 4.42
CA PHE A 124 9.78 9.84 3.79
C PHE A 124 10.71 10.29 2.66
N ASP A 125 11.75 9.49 2.43
CA ASP A 125 12.73 9.66 1.34
C ASP A 125 12.29 8.95 0.06
N LEU A 126 11.47 7.90 0.23
CA LEU A 126 10.86 7.15 -0.86
C LEU A 126 9.41 6.84 -0.50
N ILE A 127 8.48 7.19 -1.38
CA ILE A 127 7.08 6.81 -1.27
C ILE A 127 6.73 5.91 -2.45
N ILE A 128 6.17 4.76 -2.17
CA ILE A 128 5.78 3.78 -3.17
C ILE A 128 4.28 3.48 -3.07
N GLY A 129 3.68 3.05 -4.17
CA GLY A 129 2.30 2.64 -4.21
C GLY A 129 1.93 1.96 -5.51
N SER A 130 0.88 1.15 -5.49
CA SER A 130 0.44 0.42 -6.65
C SER A 130 -1.08 0.42 -6.80
N ASP A 131 -1.56 0.64 -8.02
CA ASP A 131 -2.98 0.56 -8.40
C ASP A 131 -3.90 1.48 -7.57
N LEU A 132 -3.46 2.72 -7.33
CA LEU A 132 -4.13 3.66 -6.43
C LEU A 132 -5.19 4.54 -7.11
N LEU A 133 -5.13 4.71 -8.44
CA LEU A 133 -5.91 5.71 -9.20
C LEU A 133 -7.17 5.12 -9.83
N TYR A 134 -8.04 4.47 -9.04
CA TYR A 134 -9.24 3.81 -9.55
C TYR A 134 -10.54 4.61 -9.30
N GLU A 135 -10.53 5.67 -8.48
CA GLU A 135 -11.66 6.59 -8.28
C GLU A 135 -11.35 8.00 -8.82
N ARG A 136 -12.41 8.77 -9.12
CA ARG A 136 -12.28 10.08 -9.78
C ARG A 136 -11.45 11.08 -8.97
N ASN A 137 -11.58 11.07 -7.65
CA ASN A 137 -10.93 12.04 -6.76
C ASN A 137 -9.54 11.60 -6.28
N HIS A 138 -9.14 10.34 -6.55
CA HIS A 138 -7.88 9.77 -6.09
C HIS A 138 -6.65 10.55 -6.57
N PRO A 139 -6.55 11.04 -7.84
CA PRO A 139 -5.37 11.78 -8.28
C PRO A 139 -5.06 13.00 -7.40
N THR A 140 -6.07 13.85 -7.14
CA THR A 140 -5.88 15.05 -6.32
C THR A 140 -5.58 14.72 -4.86
N GLN A 141 -6.36 13.81 -4.27
CA GLN A 141 -6.19 13.41 -2.86
C GLN A 141 -4.83 12.76 -2.63
N LEU A 142 -4.39 11.89 -3.56
CA LEU A 142 -3.09 11.25 -3.48
C LEU A 142 -1.96 12.28 -3.62
N ALA A 143 -2.07 13.23 -4.56
CA ALA A 143 -1.07 14.28 -4.74
C ALA A 143 -0.87 15.11 -3.48
N ASP A 144 -1.96 15.54 -2.83
CA ASP A 144 -1.92 16.29 -1.57
C ASP A 144 -1.32 15.46 -0.42
N PHE A 145 -1.70 14.19 -0.33
CA PHE A 145 -1.15 13.26 0.65
C PHE A 145 0.36 13.07 0.46
N LEU A 146 0.81 12.81 -0.77
CA LEU A 146 2.22 12.64 -1.10
C LEU A 146 3.02 13.91 -0.77
N ALA A 147 2.52 15.10 -1.12
CA ALA A 147 3.17 16.38 -0.79
C ALA A 147 3.30 16.57 0.73
N GLY A 148 2.30 16.18 1.51
CA GLY A 148 2.30 16.26 2.98
C GLY A 148 3.36 15.36 3.63
N HIS A 149 3.65 14.20 3.04
CA HIS A 149 4.52 13.18 3.60
C HIS A 149 5.88 13.04 2.89
N ALA A 150 6.13 13.78 1.82
CA ALA A 150 7.44 13.82 1.16
C ALA A 150 8.44 14.68 1.93
N ARG A 151 9.69 14.22 2.03
CA ARG A 151 10.85 15.07 2.39
C ARG A 151 11.20 15.99 1.23
N PRO A 152 11.99 17.07 1.44
CA PRO A 152 12.38 17.99 0.36
C PRO A 152 13.05 17.28 -0.84
N ILE A 153 13.76 16.17 -0.59
CA ILE A 153 14.30 15.28 -1.62
C ILE A 153 13.67 13.91 -1.41
N CYS A 154 12.53 13.68 -2.06
CA CYS A 154 11.79 12.42 -2.00
C CYS A 154 11.62 11.85 -3.40
N GLN A 155 11.82 10.54 -3.52
CA GLN A 155 11.46 9.80 -4.72
C GLN A 155 10.03 9.25 -4.56
N ILE A 156 9.21 9.36 -5.59
CA ILE A 156 7.87 8.77 -5.62
C ILE A 156 7.83 7.77 -6.77
N LEU A 157 7.46 6.53 -6.46
CA LEU A 157 7.37 5.46 -7.45
C LEU A 157 6.01 4.79 -7.35
N LEU A 158 5.18 5.07 -8.35
CA LEU A 158 3.84 4.51 -8.48
C LEU A 158 3.78 3.56 -9.67
N THR A 159 3.10 2.43 -9.50
CA THR A 159 2.77 1.50 -10.58
C THR A 159 1.26 1.46 -10.79
N ASP A 160 0.85 1.56 -12.05
CA ASP A 160 -0.56 1.55 -12.44
C ASP A 160 -0.75 0.74 -13.74
N PRO A 161 -1.87 0.01 -13.91
CA PRO A 161 -2.10 -0.77 -15.12
C PRO A 161 -2.46 0.05 -16.36
N GLY A 162 -2.31 1.38 -16.32
CA GLY A 162 -2.60 2.28 -17.44
C GLY A 162 -4.07 2.64 -17.57
N ARG A 163 -4.81 2.68 -16.45
CA ARG A 163 -6.16 3.27 -16.45
C ARG A 163 -6.05 4.75 -16.82
N HIS A 164 -7.01 5.25 -17.62
CA HIS A 164 -6.99 6.61 -18.23
C HIS A 164 -6.85 7.80 -17.26
N ARG A 165 -6.62 7.57 -15.97
CA ARG A 165 -6.52 8.61 -14.93
C ARG A 165 -5.09 8.92 -14.47
N CYS A 166 -4.08 8.20 -14.96
CA CYS A 166 -2.67 8.46 -14.61
C CYS A 166 -2.14 9.83 -15.07
N GLY A 167 -2.77 10.45 -16.06
CA GLY A 167 -2.34 11.75 -16.60
C GLY A 167 -2.96 12.98 -15.91
N GLU A 168 -3.75 12.79 -14.85
CA GLU A 168 -4.47 13.86 -14.15
C GLU A 168 -3.75 14.36 -12.87
N MET A 169 -2.54 13.85 -12.57
CA MET A 169 -1.71 14.28 -11.42
C MET A 169 -0.72 15.38 -11.80
#